data_bca5f962cbf9d1f1b58006974280716e
#
_entry.id   bca5f962cbf9d1f1b58006974280716e
#
_cell.length_a   1.000
_cell.length_b   1.000
_cell.length_c   1.000
_cell.angle_alpha   90.00
_cell.angle_beta   90.00
_cell.angle_gamma   90.00
#
_symmetry.space_group_name_H-M   'P 1'
#
loop_
_entity.id
_entity.type
_entity.pdbx_description
1 polymer ?
#
loop_
_entity_poly.entity_id
_entity_poly.type
_entity_poly.pdbx_seq_one_letter_code
_entity_poly.pdbx_strand_id
1 'polypeptide(L)'
;ASIRSQLHKGIHYHQDESGDAYLFCKALLAKYLEAGGQIQYGVSVKSLAISNNKITGVNTESEFIPAKRLVVACGANSASILKSVNINLDVKPAKGYSLTINVDGVSGLPSLPVLNDAMNVVVTPLGNRLRLVGTAEFAGFDLSIDKKRMAALFEMFEYIYPEIASQV
;
A
#
# COMPACT_ATOMS: atom_id res chain seq x y z
N ALA A 1 9.11 23.89 -20.44
CA ALA A 1 9.60 24.71 -19.30
C ALA A 1 9.61 23.78 -18.07
N SER A 2 10.76 23.66 -17.42
CA SER A 2 10.88 22.84 -16.21
C SER A 2 10.01 23.44 -15.10
N ILE A 3 9.33 22.62 -14.31
CA ILE A 3 8.59 23.03 -13.09
C ILE A 3 9.48 23.89 -12.16
N ARG A 4 10.80 23.73 -12.22
CA ARG A 4 11.77 24.50 -11.43
C ARG A 4 11.58 26.01 -11.55
N SER A 5 11.18 26.51 -12.72
CA SER A 5 10.89 27.93 -12.92
C SER A 5 9.60 28.42 -12.24
N GLN A 6 8.75 27.48 -11.80
CA GLN A 6 7.47 27.77 -11.15
C GLN A 6 7.50 27.48 -9.64
N LEU A 7 8.58 26.84 -9.14
CA LEU A 7 8.74 26.56 -7.72
C LEU A 7 9.28 27.78 -6.99
N HIS A 8 8.53 28.30 -6.05
CA HIS A 8 8.94 29.41 -5.21
C HIS A 8 9.69 28.97 -3.96
N LYS A 9 9.27 27.87 -3.34
CA LYS A 9 9.83 27.33 -2.09
C LYS A 9 9.61 25.83 -1.98
N GLY A 10 10.46 25.16 -1.19
CA GLY A 10 10.29 23.78 -0.74
C GLY A 10 10.50 23.70 0.76
N ILE A 11 9.87 22.72 1.39
CA ILE A 11 10.07 22.39 2.80
C ILE A 11 10.78 21.05 2.84
N HIS A 12 11.89 20.96 3.58
CA HIS A 12 12.60 19.72 3.81
C HIS A 12 12.39 19.27 5.26
N TYR A 13 11.79 18.10 5.44
CA TYR A 13 11.56 17.46 6.74
C TYR A 13 12.74 16.55 7.05
N HIS A 14 13.68 17.03 7.87
CA HIS A 14 14.93 16.32 8.18
C HIS A 14 14.75 15.07 9.03
N GLN A 15 13.62 14.93 9.70
CA GLN A 15 13.32 13.79 10.59
C GLN A 15 12.45 12.74 9.93
N ASP A 16 11.93 13.02 8.73
CA ASP A 16 11.13 12.08 7.99
C ASP A 16 12.01 11.02 7.34
N GLU A 17 11.52 9.80 7.34
CA GLU A 17 12.18 8.65 6.72
C GLU A 17 11.31 8.10 5.58
N SER A 18 11.96 7.43 4.65
CA SER A 18 11.28 6.71 3.57
C SER A 18 11.82 5.29 3.47
N GLY A 19 10.96 4.37 3.04
CA GLY A 19 11.36 2.98 2.89
C GLY A 19 10.46 2.22 1.93
N ASP A 20 10.95 1.08 1.47
CA ASP A 20 10.17 0.13 0.68
C ASP A 20 9.36 -0.77 1.61
N ALA A 21 8.05 -0.52 1.71
CA ALA A 21 7.15 -1.29 2.56
C ALA A 21 7.13 -2.79 2.21
N TYR A 22 7.32 -3.14 0.95
CA TYR A 22 7.39 -4.55 0.53
C TYR A 22 8.64 -5.24 1.09
N LEU A 23 9.81 -4.61 0.96
CA LEU A 23 11.06 -5.15 1.51
C LEU A 23 11.01 -5.21 3.03
N PHE A 24 10.43 -4.21 3.68
CA PHE A 24 10.20 -4.21 5.13
C PHE A 24 9.33 -5.41 5.55
N CYS A 25 8.19 -5.64 4.91
CA CYS A 25 7.32 -6.77 5.22
C CYS A 25 8.02 -8.11 4.98
N LYS A 26 8.84 -8.24 3.93
CA LYS A 26 9.62 -9.45 3.70
C LYS A 26 10.66 -9.71 4.80
N ALA A 27 11.37 -8.67 5.22
CA ALA A 27 12.34 -8.80 6.31
C ALA A 27 11.65 -9.15 7.65
N LEU A 28 10.50 -8.54 7.92
CA LEU A 28 9.71 -8.84 9.12
C LEU A 28 9.20 -10.28 9.10
N LEU A 29 8.73 -10.76 7.94
CA LEU A 29 8.31 -12.16 7.78
C LEU A 29 9.46 -13.12 8.05
N ALA A 30 10.66 -12.86 7.53
CA ALA A 30 11.83 -13.69 7.80
C ALA A 30 12.11 -13.79 9.31
N LYS A 31 12.09 -12.66 10.01
CA LYS A 31 12.24 -12.62 11.48
C LYS A 31 11.13 -13.36 12.23
N TYR A 32 9.89 -13.27 11.75
CA TYR A 32 8.77 -14.00 12.33
C TYR A 32 8.95 -15.52 12.21
N LEU A 33 9.39 -16.01 11.04
CA LEU A 33 9.67 -17.42 10.81
C LEU A 33 10.89 -17.92 11.62
N GLU A 34 11.97 -17.13 11.71
CA GLU A 34 13.13 -17.42 12.57
C GLU A 34 12.72 -17.56 14.05
N ALA A 35 11.73 -16.79 14.50
CA ALA A 35 11.16 -16.88 15.84
C ALA A 35 10.20 -18.07 16.05
N GLY A 36 10.05 -18.96 15.08
CA GLY A 36 9.16 -20.12 15.13
C GLY A 36 7.71 -19.82 14.74
N GLY A 37 7.44 -18.66 14.17
CA GLY A 37 6.13 -18.32 13.64
C GLY A 37 5.76 -19.21 12.44
N GLN A 38 4.45 -19.37 12.20
CA GLN A 38 3.94 -20.10 11.05
C GLN A 38 3.07 -19.20 10.21
N ILE A 39 3.10 -19.39 8.89
CA ILE A 39 2.26 -18.67 7.94
C ILE A 39 1.63 -19.63 6.95
N GLN A 40 0.36 -19.40 6.64
CA GLN A 40 -0.37 -20.13 5.61
C GLN A 40 -0.86 -19.14 4.56
N TYR A 41 -0.40 -19.33 3.33
CA TYR A 41 -0.85 -18.53 2.18
C TYR A 41 -2.01 -19.22 1.47
N GLY A 42 -2.81 -18.42 0.77
CA GLY A 42 -3.94 -18.93 -0.01
C GLY A 42 -5.10 -19.44 0.84
N VAL A 43 -5.13 -19.13 2.14
CA VAL A 43 -6.19 -19.55 3.06
C VAL A 43 -7.15 -18.40 3.30
N SER A 44 -8.41 -18.56 2.91
CA SER A 44 -9.49 -17.61 3.18
C SER A 44 -10.19 -17.92 4.48
N VAL A 45 -10.15 -16.99 5.43
CA VAL A 45 -10.96 -17.06 6.66
C VAL A 45 -12.40 -16.65 6.33
N LYS A 46 -13.36 -17.52 6.62
CA LYS A 46 -14.80 -17.29 6.38
C LYS A 46 -15.51 -16.69 7.58
N SER A 47 -15.19 -17.19 8.78
CA SER A 47 -15.83 -16.73 10.01
C SER A 47 -14.97 -17.01 11.23
N LEU A 48 -15.28 -16.32 12.31
CA LEU A 48 -14.75 -16.62 13.63
C LEU A 48 -15.64 -17.65 14.33
N ALA A 49 -15.03 -18.56 15.05
CA ALA A 49 -15.74 -19.55 15.87
C ALA A 49 -15.73 -19.10 17.34
N ILE A 50 -16.93 -19.04 17.92
CA ILE A 50 -17.15 -18.67 19.32
C ILE A 50 -17.93 -19.79 20.02
N SER A 51 -17.53 -20.15 21.21
CA SER A 51 -18.28 -21.00 22.13
C SER A 51 -18.19 -20.44 23.55
N ASN A 52 -19.31 -20.40 24.25
CA ASN A 52 -19.41 -19.85 25.61
C ASN A 52 -18.75 -18.43 25.72
N ASN A 53 -19.04 -17.58 24.75
CA ASN A 53 -18.53 -16.20 24.65
C ASN A 53 -16.98 -16.08 24.59
N LYS A 54 -16.31 -17.12 24.10
CA LYS A 54 -14.86 -17.18 23.92
C LYS A 54 -14.53 -17.61 22.50
N ILE A 55 -13.47 -17.03 21.94
CA ILE A 55 -12.91 -17.49 20.66
C ILE A 55 -12.40 -18.92 20.83
N THR A 56 -12.77 -19.78 19.91
CA THR A 56 -12.28 -21.18 19.80
C THR A 56 -11.41 -21.39 18.58
N GLY A 57 -11.53 -20.55 17.57
CA GLY A 57 -10.72 -20.62 16.35
C GLY A 57 -11.33 -19.85 15.19
N VAL A 58 -10.91 -20.19 13.99
CA VAL A 58 -11.40 -19.64 12.72
C VAL A 58 -11.85 -20.76 11.79
N ASN A 59 -12.92 -20.53 11.05
CA ASN A 59 -13.35 -21.39 9.96
C ASN A 59 -12.76 -20.85 8.64
N THR A 60 -12.07 -21.71 7.91
CA THR A 60 -11.59 -21.43 6.55
C THR A 60 -12.50 -22.10 5.51
N GLU A 61 -12.12 -22.08 4.25
CA GLU A 61 -12.85 -22.85 3.21
C GLU A 61 -12.68 -24.35 3.35
N SER A 62 -11.55 -24.81 3.90
CA SER A 62 -11.15 -26.22 3.92
C SER A 62 -11.13 -26.84 5.31
N GLU A 63 -10.88 -26.04 6.35
CA GLU A 63 -10.65 -26.57 7.69
C GLU A 63 -11.01 -25.57 8.80
N PHE A 64 -11.12 -26.10 10.02
CA PHE A 64 -11.18 -25.31 11.24
C PHE A 64 -9.78 -25.22 11.87
N ILE A 65 -9.32 -23.99 12.13
CA ILE A 65 -8.03 -23.74 12.78
C ILE A 65 -8.30 -23.27 14.22
N PRO A 66 -7.93 -24.09 15.24
CA PRO A 66 -8.18 -23.74 16.63
C PRO A 66 -7.29 -22.60 17.10
N ALA A 67 -7.85 -21.65 17.85
CA ALA A 67 -7.12 -20.53 18.43
C ALA A 67 -7.79 -20.06 19.72
N LYS A 68 -7.00 -19.78 20.76
CA LYS A 68 -7.49 -19.22 22.03
C LYS A 68 -7.52 -17.70 22.03
N ARG A 69 -6.73 -17.06 21.18
CA ARG A 69 -6.65 -15.61 20.99
C ARG A 69 -6.51 -15.35 19.50
N LEU A 70 -7.08 -14.26 19.04
CA LEU A 70 -7.09 -13.90 17.63
C LEU A 70 -6.85 -12.40 17.49
N VAL A 71 -6.04 -12.04 16.50
CA VAL A 71 -5.88 -10.67 16.02
C VAL A 71 -6.43 -10.60 14.60
N VAL A 72 -7.40 -9.73 14.38
CA VAL A 72 -7.96 -9.47 13.05
C VAL A 72 -7.22 -8.27 12.47
N ALA A 73 -6.36 -8.50 11.49
CA ALA A 73 -5.54 -7.50 10.82
C ALA A 73 -5.73 -7.58 9.29
N CYS A 74 -6.97 -7.73 8.82
CA CYS A 74 -7.32 -8.00 7.43
C CYS A 74 -7.68 -6.72 6.64
N GLY A 75 -7.23 -5.54 7.09
CA GLY A 75 -7.54 -4.27 6.43
C GLY A 75 -9.05 -4.07 6.25
N ALA A 76 -9.47 -3.70 5.06
CA ALA A 76 -10.89 -3.47 4.74
C ALA A 76 -11.77 -4.74 4.91
N ASN A 77 -11.19 -5.93 4.79
CA ASN A 77 -11.92 -7.19 5.00
C ASN A 77 -12.22 -7.50 6.48
N SER A 78 -11.60 -6.79 7.42
CA SER A 78 -11.82 -7.00 8.85
C SER A 78 -13.28 -6.84 9.25
N ALA A 79 -13.99 -5.89 8.64
CA ALA A 79 -15.40 -5.64 8.92
C ALA A 79 -16.28 -6.86 8.60
N SER A 80 -16.04 -7.52 7.47
CA SER A 80 -16.81 -8.71 7.06
C SER A 80 -16.56 -9.90 7.99
N ILE A 81 -15.32 -10.12 8.41
CA ILE A 81 -14.96 -11.19 9.33
C ILE A 81 -15.58 -10.96 10.71
N LEU A 82 -15.50 -9.75 11.25
CA LEU A 82 -16.03 -9.39 12.56
C LEU A 82 -17.57 -9.43 12.61
N LYS A 83 -18.23 -9.17 11.48
CA LYS A 83 -19.70 -9.29 11.36
C LYS A 83 -20.19 -10.72 11.67
N SER A 84 -19.37 -11.76 11.44
CA SER A 84 -19.73 -13.14 11.76
C SER A 84 -19.95 -13.39 13.27
N VAL A 85 -19.49 -12.48 14.11
CA VAL A 85 -19.63 -12.52 15.57
C VAL A 85 -20.35 -11.27 16.13
N ASN A 86 -21.17 -10.62 15.31
CA ASN A 86 -21.97 -9.45 15.64
C ASN A 86 -21.15 -8.23 16.09
N ILE A 87 -19.88 -8.14 15.71
CA ILE A 87 -19.06 -6.94 15.90
C ILE A 87 -19.17 -6.08 14.63
N ASN A 88 -19.69 -4.88 14.78
CA ASN A 88 -19.77 -3.91 13.70
C ASN A 88 -18.52 -3.02 13.70
N LEU A 89 -17.75 -3.06 12.61
CA LEU A 89 -16.56 -2.24 12.40
C LEU A 89 -16.76 -1.35 11.17
N ASP A 90 -16.76 -0.05 11.37
CA ASP A 90 -16.95 0.91 10.27
C ASP A 90 -15.60 1.21 9.58
N VAL A 91 -15.12 0.23 8.82
CA VAL A 91 -13.94 0.34 7.94
C VAL A 91 -14.37 0.15 6.51
N LYS A 92 -14.00 1.10 5.65
CA LYS A 92 -14.30 1.06 4.22
C LYS A 92 -13.00 1.05 3.42
N PRO A 93 -12.95 0.32 2.29
CA PRO A 93 -11.77 0.33 1.44
C PRO A 93 -11.62 1.67 0.74
N ALA A 94 -10.37 2.14 0.69
CA ALA A 94 -9.96 3.23 -0.19
C ALA A 94 -8.91 2.67 -1.16
N LYS A 95 -9.16 2.83 -2.46
CA LYS A 95 -8.27 2.37 -3.53
C LYS A 95 -7.35 3.51 -3.94
N GLY A 96 -6.04 3.34 -3.70
CA GLY A 96 -5.00 4.26 -4.18
C GLY A 96 -4.41 3.79 -5.51
N TYR A 97 -3.92 4.74 -6.29
CA TYR A 97 -3.23 4.47 -7.55
C TYR A 97 -1.75 4.77 -7.43
N SER A 98 -0.94 3.88 -7.97
CA SER A 98 0.50 4.09 -8.05
C SER A 98 1.05 3.57 -9.39
N LEU A 99 2.06 4.26 -9.89
CA LEU A 99 2.87 3.85 -11.02
C LEU A 99 4.29 3.57 -10.52
N THR A 100 4.87 2.45 -10.92
CA THR A 100 6.26 2.12 -10.58
C THR A 100 7.03 1.91 -11.88
N ILE A 101 8.10 2.66 -12.05
CA ILE A 101 8.89 2.70 -13.27
C ILE A 101 10.28 2.17 -12.92
N ASN A 102 10.87 1.33 -13.78
CA ASN A 102 12.27 0.99 -13.72
C ASN A 102 13.10 2.18 -14.24
N VAL A 103 14.12 2.56 -13.50
CA VAL A 103 14.97 3.72 -13.80
C VAL A 103 16.45 3.35 -13.87
N ASP A 104 16.75 2.09 -14.21
CA ASP A 104 18.12 1.66 -14.45
C ASP A 104 18.75 2.47 -15.61
N GLY A 105 19.91 3.08 -15.35
CA GLY A 105 20.60 3.92 -16.32
C GLY A 105 20.02 5.33 -16.51
N VAL A 106 18.95 5.67 -15.82
CA VAL A 106 18.35 7.02 -15.88
C VAL A 106 19.11 7.97 -14.97
N SER A 107 19.44 9.15 -15.49
CA SER A 107 20.14 10.20 -14.76
C SER A 107 19.18 11.24 -14.14
N GLY A 108 19.66 11.98 -13.14
CA GLY A 108 18.92 13.09 -12.54
C GLY A 108 17.79 12.67 -11.60
N LEU A 109 17.80 11.43 -11.13
CA LEU A 109 16.79 10.92 -10.19
C LEU A 109 16.80 11.71 -8.87
N PRO A 110 15.62 11.92 -8.24
CA PRO A 110 15.56 12.46 -6.89
C PRO A 110 16.22 11.51 -5.90
N SER A 111 16.94 12.04 -4.93
CA SER A 111 17.52 11.27 -3.83
C SER A 111 16.59 11.10 -2.63
N LEU A 112 15.54 11.92 -2.57
CA LEU A 112 14.54 11.94 -1.51
C LEU A 112 13.14 11.87 -2.11
N PRO A 113 12.14 11.39 -1.37
CA PRO A 113 10.75 11.53 -1.75
C PRO A 113 10.37 12.99 -1.93
N VAL A 114 9.63 13.26 -2.98
CA VAL A 114 9.12 14.60 -3.28
C VAL A 114 7.60 14.57 -3.32
N LEU A 115 6.99 15.33 -2.43
CA LEU A 115 5.54 15.56 -2.40
C LEU A 115 5.24 16.87 -3.12
N ASN A 116 4.40 16.81 -4.14
CA ASN A 116 3.75 17.99 -4.71
C ASN A 116 2.33 18.08 -4.13
N ASP A 117 2.16 18.99 -3.17
CA ASP A 117 0.89 19.13 -2.44
C ASP A 117 -0.24 19.64 -3.33
N ALA A 118 0.07 20.55 -4.28
CA ALA A 118 -0.92 21.09 -5.20
C ALA A 118 -1.51 20.01 -6.15
N MET A 119 -0.71 19.02 -6.49
CA MET A 119 -1.10 17.91 -7.39
C MET A 119 -1.48 16.63 -6.62
N ASN A 120 -1.28 16.59 -5.30
CA ASN A 120 -1.45 15.41 -4.45
C ASN A 120 -0.68 14.19 -4.99
N VAL A 121 0.55 14.39 -5.43
CA VAL A 121 1.42 13.34 -5.96
C VAL A 121 2.70 13.26 -5.15
N VAL A 122 3.08 12.04 -4.81
CA VAL A 122 4.37 11.72 -4.19
C VAL A 122 5.21 10.93 -5.18
N VAL A 123 6.44 11.35 -5.37
CA VAL A 123 7.45 10.62 -6.15
C VAL A 123 8.51 10.11 -5.19
N THR A 124 8.68 8.80 -5.13
CA THR A 124 9.59 8.14 -4.17
C THR A 124 10.62 7.29 -4.92
N PRO A 125 11.92 7.55 -4.73
CA PRO A 125 12.98 6.66 -5.21
C PRO A 125 13.03 5.39 -4.36
N LEU A 126 13.07 4.21 -5.01
CA LEU A 126 13.10 2.89 -4.39
C LEU A 126 14.18 2.03 -5.07
N GLY A 127 15.46 2.31 -4.80
CA GLY A 127 16.59 1.67 -5.47
C GLY A 127 16.60 1.98 -6.96
N ASN A 128 16.47 0.94 -7.80
CA ASN A 128 16.40 1.07 -9.26
C ASN A 128 14.98 1.35 -9.78
N ARG A 129 14.05 1.73 -8.92
CA ARG A 129 12.66 2.05 -9.27
C ARG A 129 12.29 3.42 -8.76
N LEU A 130 11.43 4.08 -9.49
CA LEU A 130 10.75 5.31 -9.08
C LEU A 130 9.26 5.02 -8.94
N ARG A 131 8.70 5.31 -7.78
CA ARG A 131 7.27 5.13 -7.54
C ARG A 131 6.58 6.46 -7.45
N LEU A 132 5.55 6.61 -8.27
CA LEU A 132 4.61 7.71 -8.20
C LEU A 132 3.33 7.22 -7.53
N VAL A 133 2.85 7.99 -6.56
CA VAL A 133 1.60 7.72 -5.85
C VAL A 133 0.76 8.98 -5.90
N GLY A 134 -0.49 8.86 -6.27
CA GLY A 134 -1.43 9.96 -6.25
C GLY A 134 -2.84 9.43 -6.41
N THR A 135 -3.81 10.26 -6.14
CA THR A 135 -5.24 9.98 -6.21
C THR A 135 -5.70 8.74 -5.44
N ALA A 136 -6.84 8.86 -4.83
CA ALA A 136 -7.56 7.76 -4.20
C ALA A 136 -9.03 7.81 -4.58
N GLU A 137 -9.72 6.69 -4.49
CA GLU A 137 -11.17 6.63 -4.69
C GLU A 137 -11.83 5.66 -3.72
N PHE A 138 -13.09 5.92 -3.43
CA PHE A 138 -13.95 5.07 -2.61
C PHE A 138 -14.87 4.27 -3.54
N ALA A 139 -14.33 3.21 -4.14
CA ALA A 139 -15.02 2.34 -5.11
C ALA A 139 -15.45 0.99 -4.49
N GLY A 140 -15.55 0.92 -3.17
CA GLY A 140 -15.80 -0.35 -2.49
C GLY A 140 -14.66 -1.35 -2.76
N PHE A 141 -15.02 -2.60 -3.05
CA PHE A 141 -14.05 -3.66 -3.36
C PHE A 141 -13.77 -3.82 -4.86
N ASP A 142 -14.15 -2.83 -5.69
CA ASP A 142 -13.78 -2.85 -7.11
C ASP A 142 -12.27 -2.70 -7.29
N LEU A 143 -11.64 -3.70 -7.91
CA LEU A 143 -10.20 -3.76 -8.20
C LEU A 143 -9.87 -3.31 -9.63
N SER A 144 -10.85 -2.89 -10.42
CA SER A 144 -10.60 -2.39 -11.77
C SER A 144 -9.69 -1.16 -11.77
N ILE A 145 -8.82 -1.05 -12.76
CA ILE A 145 -7.91 0.08 -12.90
C ILE A 145 -8.58 1.13 -13.80
N ASP A 146 -8.80 2.32 -13.24
CA ASP A 146 -9.25 3.47 -14.02
C ASP A 146 -8.09 4.02 -14.87
N LYS A 147 -8.20 3.84 -16.19
CA LYS A 147 -7.18 4.28 -17.15
C LYS A 147 -6.97 5.79 -17.14
N LYS A 148 -8.01 6.58 -16.86
CA LYS A 148 -7.89 8.05 -16.80
C LYS A 148 -7.06 8.49 -15.61
N ARG A 149 -7.24 7.83 -14.44
CA ARG A 149 -6.43 8.09 -13.26
C ARG A 149 -4.98 7.69 -13.46
N MET A 150 -4.72 6.57 -14.14
CA MET A 150 -3.36 6.16 -14.47
C MET A 150 -2.69 7.12 -15.45
N ALA A 151 -3.41 7.56 -16.50
CA ALA A 151 -2.90 8.56 -17.44
C ALA A 151 -2.57 9.87 -16.74
N ALA A 152 -3.44 10.35 -15.84
CA ALA A 152 -3.19 11.55 -15.08
C ALA A 152 -1.93 11.46 -14.19
N LEU A 153 -1.63 10.27 -13.60
CA LEU A 153 -0.37 10.07 -12.87
C LEU A 153 0.85 10.20 -13.78
N PHE A 154 0.78 9.67 -14.98
CA PHE A 154 1.87 9.77 -15.94
C PHE A 154 2.06 11.20 -16.44
N GLU A 155 0.99 11.91 -16.78
CA GLU A 155 1.02 13.33 -17.15
C GLU A 155 1.64 14.20 -16.03
N MET A 156 1.32 13.92 -14.77
CA MET A 156 1.92 14.58 -13.62
C MET A 156 3.43 14.28 -13.51
N PHE A 157 3.83 13.05 -13.81
CA PHE A 157 5.23 12.66 -13.82
C PHE A 157 6.00 13.44 -14.90
N GLU A 158 5.49 13.46 -16.13
CA GLU A 158 6.08 14.23 -17.24
C GLU A 158 6.17 15.72 -16.89
N TYR A 159 5.17 16.26 -16.21
CA TYR A 159 5.19 17.65 -15.79
C TYR A 159 6.24 17.94 -14.71
N ILE A 160 6.38 17.06 -13.71
CA ILE A 160 7.34 17.26 -12.59
C ILE A 160 8.77 16.93 -13.01
N TYR A 161 8.94 15.85 -13.79
CA TYR A 161 10.25 15.31 -14.17
C TYR A 161 10.34 15.03 -15.67
N PRO A 162 10.20 16.05 -16.53
CA PRO A 162 10.20 15.86 -18.00
C PRO A 162 11.50 15.21 -18.51
N GLU A 163 12.63 15.53 -17.88
CA GLU A 163 13.94 14.99 -18.26
C GLU A 163 14.07 13.50 -17.90
N ILE A 164 13.42 13.05 -16.83
CA ILE A 164 13.38 11.64 -16.45
C ILE A 164 12.35 10.91 -17.30
N ALA A 165 11.17 11.47 -17.48
CA ALA A 165 10.07 10.88 -18.25
C ALA A 165 10.46 10.62 -19.71
N SER A 166 11.34 11.42 -20.28
CA SER A 166 11.86 11.23 -21.65
C SER A 166 12.86 10.07 -21.77
N GLN A 167 13.31 9.48 -20.67
CA GLN A 167 14.29 8.38 -20.63
C GLN A 167 13.66 7.01 -20.34
N VAL A 168 12.33 6.96 -20.02
CA VAL A 168 11.63 5.73 -19.59
C VAL A 168 10.43 5.40 -20.45
#